data_a58690d7b68ab6d73697f9f866ab7993
#
_entry.id   a58690d7b68ab6d73697f9f866ab7993
#
_cell.length_a   1.000
_cell.length_b   1.000
_cell.length_c   1.000
_cell.angle_alpha   90.00
_cell.angle_beta   90.00
_cell.angle_gamma   90.00
#
_symmetry.space_group_name_H-M   'P 1'
#
loop_
_entity.id
_entity.type
_entity.pdbx_description
1 polymer ?
#
loop_
_entity_poly.entity_id
_entity_poly.type
_entity_poly.pdbx_seq_one_letter_code
_entity_poly.pdbx_strand_id
1 'polypeptide(L)'
;HRDLHSFPTRRSSDLTADIYATDIENVGAQMKFTVHVQMKGHEQEPFEVVLNMPGRHNVLNALAAIGVALEVGVSVEAIQKGLLGFEGVGRRFQKYGDIKLPNGGTALLVDDYGHHPVEMAATLSAARGAYPEKRLVLAFQPHRYTRTRDLFEDFTKVLNTVDALVLTEVYAAGEEPIAAADSRALARAIRVLGKLEPIYCENVVDLPQMLLNVLQDGDVVLNMGAGSINRVPSALVELSKQS
;
A
#
# COMPACT_ATOMS: atom_id res chain seq x y z
N HIS A 1 -13.42 -0.27 -34.83
CA HIS A 1 -13.45 -0.65 -33.41
C HIS A 1 -12.18 -1.46 -33.14
N ARG A 2 -11.11 -0.83 -32.62
CA ARG A 2 -9.98 -1.54 -32.03
C ARG A 2 -10.43 -2.02 -30.64
N ASP A 3 -10.29 -3.30 -30.40
CA ASP A 3 -10.57 -3.91 -29.11
C ASP A 3 -9.66 -3.32 -28.03
N LEU A 4 -10.19 -2.39 -27.24
CA LEU A 4 -9.54 -1.84 -26.05
C LEU A 4 -9.47 -2.85 -24.87
N HIS A 5 -9.78 -4.12 -25.13
CA HIS A 5 -9.86 -5.17 -24.11
C HIS A 5 -8.60 -6.00 -23.93
N SER A 6 -7.50 -5.67 -24.58
CA SER A 6 -6.25 -6.44 -24.46
C SER A 6 -5.07 -5.63 -23.90
N PHE A 7 -5.29 -4.84 -22.85
CA PHE A 7 -4.16 -4.52 -22.00
C PHE A 7 -3.78 -5.82 -21.27
N PRO A 8 -2.62 -6.42 -21.58
CA PRO A 8 -2.26 -7.68 -20.97
C PRO A 8 -2.01 -7.44 -19.49
N THR A 9 -2.91 -7.94 -18.64
CA THR A 9 -2.68 -8.17 -17.21
C THR A 9 -1.62 -9.26 -16.99
N ARG A 10 -0.67 -9.38 -17.94
CA ARG A 10 0.39 -10.37 -17.91
C ARG A 10 1.49 -9.91 -16.97
N ARG A 11 2.03 -10.87 -16.21
CA ARG A 11 3.09 -10.63 -15.21
C ARG A 11 4.29 -9.93 -15.88
N SER A 12 4.99 -9.09 -15.13
CA SER A 12 6.21 -8.39 -15.57
C SER A 12 7.34 -9.30 -16.08
N SER A 13 7.19 -10.62 -15.97
CA SER A 13 8.07 -11.66 -16.50
C SER A 13 7.58 -12.28 -17.81
N ASP A 14 6.47 -11.83 -18.38
CA ASP A 14 5.97 -12.33 -19.65
C ASP A 14 6.60 -11.54 -20.81
N LEU A 15 7.71 -12.06 -21.32
CA LEU A 15 8.45 -11.46 -22.44
C LEU A 15 7.68 -11.45 -23.77
N THR A 16 6.45 -11.96 -23.81
CA THR A 16 5.55 -11.92 -24.97
C THR A 16 4.55 -10.78 -24.91
N ALA A 17 4.57 -9.96 -23.84
CA ALA A 17 3.71 -8.79 -23.72
C ALA A 17 4.20 -7.65 -24.62
N ASP A 18 3.27 -6.85 -25.14
CA ASP A 18 3.58 -5.69 -25.98
C ASP A 18 4.40 -4.62 -25.23
N ILE A 19 4.22 -4.52 -23.93
CA ILE A 19 5.01 -3.70 -23.02
C ILE A 19 5.35 -4.49 -21.77
N TYR A 20 6.62 -4.53 -21.40
CA TYR A 20 7.08 -5.20 -20.18
C TYR A 20 8.27 -4.50 -19.55
N ALA A 21 8.59 -4.85 -18.31
CA ALA A 21 9.73 -4.30 -17.57
C ALA A 21 10.72 -5.40 -17.19
N THR A 22 12.02 -5.07 -17.29
CA THR A 22 13.15 -5.85 -16.75
C THR A 22 13.92 -5.03 -15.72
N ASP A 23 14.90 -5.62 -15.07
CA ASP A 23 15.84 -4.95 -14.15
C ASP A 23 15.11 -4.13 -13.07
N ILE A 24 14.03 -4.73 -12.50
CA ILE A 24 13.17 -4.04 -11.55
C ILE A 24 13.84 -4.02 -10.18
N GLU A 25 14.23 -2.84 -9.73
CA GLU A 25 14.95 -2.60 -8.48
C GLU A 25 14.22 -1.63 -7.56
N ASN A 26 14.34 -1.83 -6.24
CA ASN A 26 13.96 -0.84 -5.24
C ASN A 26 15.13 0.12 -5.02
N VAL A 27 14.90 1.41 -5.17
CA VAL A 27 15.86 2.48 -4.86
C VAL A 27 15.25 3.36 -3.77
N GLY A 28 15.42 2.95 -2.52
CA GLY A 28 14.69 3.55 -1.40
C GLY A 28 13.18 3.40 -1.59
N ALA A 29 12.46 4.52 -1.60
CA ALA A 29 11.00 4.54 -1.80
C ALA A 29 10.60 4.76 -3.28
N GLN A 30 11.47 4.47 -4.22
CA GLN A 30 11.24 4.54 -5.66
C GLN A 30 11.46 3.17 -6.29
N MET A 31 10.93 2.98 -7.51
CA MET A 31 11.22 1.82 -8.36
C MET A 31 11.99 2.27 -9.58
N LYS A 32 13.10 1.57 -9.89
CA LYS A 32 13.87 1.73 -11.11
C LYS A 32 13.70 0.48 -11.96
N PHE A 33 13.48 0.63 -13.27
CA PHE A 33 13.28 -0.49 -14.18
C PHE A 33 13.51 -0.10 -15.63
N THR A 34 13.82 -1.08 -16.48
CA THR A 34 13.94 -0.92 -17.94
C THR A 34 12.62 -1.29 -18.61
N VAL A 35 12.09 -0.41 -19.43
CA VAL A 35 10.87 -0.63 -20.22
C VAL A 35 11.21 -1.10 -21.61
N HIS A 36 10.55 -2.18 -22.05
CA HIS A 36 10.61 -2.71 -23.40
C HIS A 36 9.25 -2.54 -24.07
N VAL A 37 9.24 -1.97 -25.28
CA VAL A 37 8.02 -1.69 -26.05
C VAL A 37 8.10 -2.42 -27.38
N GLN A 38 7.17 -3.36 -27.60
CA GLN A 38 7.04 -4.14 -28.83
C GLN A 38 5.65 -3.93 -29.45
N MET A 39 4.97 -2.84 -29.08
CA MET A 39 3.68 -2.46 -29.64
C MET A 39 3.84 -2.11 -31.11
N LYS A 40 3.04 -2.77 -31.98
CA LYS A 40 3.06 -2.53 -33.42
C LYS A 40 2.78 -1.07 -33.76
N GLY A 41 3.75 -0.39 -34.40
CA GLY A 41 3.67 1.01 -34.77
C GLY A 41 4.10 2.00 -33.69
N HIS A 42 4.57 1.49 -32.53
CA HIS A 42 5.08 2.27 -31.41
C HIS A 42 6.34 1.64 -30.82
N GLU A 43 7.08 0.87 -31.64
CA GLU A 43 8.33 0.23 -31.22
C GLU A 43 9.32 1.30 -30.74
N GLN A 44 9.93 1.06 -29.57
CA GLN A 44 10.92 1.94 -28.96
C GLN A 44 12.16 1.14 -28.58
N GLU A 45 13.31 1.77 -28.63
CA GLU A 45 14.50 1.24 -27.96
C GLU A 45 14.22 1.15 -26.45
N PRO A 46 14.74 0.12 -25.77
CA PRO A 46 14.57 0.00 -24.33
C PRO A 46 15.02 1.26 -23.59
N PHE A 47 14.22 1.73 -22.64
CA PHE A 47 14.53 2.93 -21.87
C PHE A 47 14.32 2.73 -20.37
N GLU A 48 15.17 3.39 -19.59
CA GLU A 48 15.11 3.32 -18.13
C GLU A 48 14.04 4.28 -17.59
N VAL A 49 13.31 3.84 -16.56
CA VAL A 49 12.33 4.63 -15.86
C VAL A 49 12.62 4.59 -14.36
N VAL A 50 12.53 5.76 -13.72
CA VAL A 50 12.45 5.88 -12.26
C VAL A 50 11.04 6.34 -11.92
N LEU A 51 10.30 5.46 -11.22
CA LEU A 51 8.96 5.74 -10.72
C LEU A 51 9.05 6.17 -9.26
N ASN A 52 8.52 7.35 -8.94
CA ASN A 52 8.54 7.89 -7.57
C ASN A 52 7.47 7.25 -6.66
N MET A 53 7.29 5.94 -6.76
CA MET A 53 6.44 5.12 -5.89
C MET A 53 7.08 3.76 -5.66
N PRO A 54 7.01 3.18 -4.46
CA PRO A 54 7.54 1.86 -4.19
C PRO A 54 6.58 0.76 -4.63
N GLY A 55 7.13 -0.44 -4.89
CA GLY A 55 6.38 -1.67 -5.09
C GLY A 55 6.18 -2.08 -6.55
N ARG A 56 6.38 -3.38 -6.80
CA ARG A 56 6.26 -3.97 -8.15
C ARG A 56 4.87 -3.79 -8.79
N HIS A 57 3.81 -3.73 -7.98
CA HIS A 57 2.45 -3.47 -8.49
C HIS A 57 2.35 -2.07 -9.11
N ASN A 58 3.10 -1.07 -8.60
CA ASN A 58 3.15 0.26 -9.17
C ASN A 58 3.97 0.30 -10.47
N VAL A 59 4.96 -0.59 -10.64
CA VAL A 59 5.62 -0.79 -11.95
C VAL A 59 4.60 -1.26 -12.99
N LEU A 60 3.72 -2.21 -12.66
CA LEU A 60 2.66 -2.66 -13.58
C LEU A 60 1.68 -1.54 -13.93
N ASN A 61 1.30 -0.73 -12.94
CA ASN A 61 0.46 0.45 -13.15
C ASN A 61 1.15 1.47 -14.07
N ALA A 62 2.46 1.70 -13.87
CA ALA A 62 3.25 2.58 -14.72
C ALA A 62 3.37 2.06 -16.16
N LEU A 63 3.57 0.75 -16.37
CA LEU A 63 3.58 0.16 -17.71
C LEU A 63 2.26 0.40 -18.46
N ALA A 64 1.12 0.28 -17.78
CA ALA A 64 -0.17 0.60 -18.38
C ALA A 64 -0.27 2.10 -18.75
N ALA A 65 0.20 3.00 -17.88
CA ALA A 65 0.22 4.43 -18.16
C ALA A 65 1.18 4.78 -19.31
N ILE A 66 2.35 4.13 -19.38
CA ILE A 66 3.32 4.27 -20.48
C ILE A 66 2.68 3.85 -21.80
N GLY A 67 1.98 2.71 -21.83
CA GLY A 67 1.31 2.23 -23.03
C GLY A 67 0.28 3.22 -23.57
N VAL A 68 -0.55 3.77 -22.69
CA VAL A 68 -1.52 4.82 -23.08
C VAL A 68 -0.80 6.08 -23.55
N ALA A 69 0.27 6.50 -22.86
CA ALA A 69 1.01 7.71 -23.23
C ALA A 69 1.66 7.59 -24.63
N LEU A 70 2.26 6.43 -24.93
CA LEU A 70 2.84 6.15 -26.25
C LEU A 70 1.77 6.12 -27.34
N GLU A 71 0.62 5.51 -27.10
CA GLU A 71 -0.50 5.45 -28.04
C GLU A 71 -1.05 6.84 -28.43
N VAL A 72 -1.01 7.80 -27.48
CA VAL A 72 -1.41 9.19 -27.74
C VAL A 72 -0.25 10.10 -28.18
N GLY A 73 0.94 9.54 -28.44
CA GLY A 73 2.08 10.24 -29.00
C GLY A 73 2.92 11.06 -28.02
N VAL A 74 2.91 10.72 -26.74
CA VAL A 74 3.79 11.35 -25.72
C VAL A 74 5.21 10.81 -25.89
N SER A 75 6.23 11.70 -25.86
CA SER A 75 7.62 11.29 -25.99
C SER A 75 8.14 10.54 -24.76
N VAL A 76 9.15 9.70 -24.94
CA VAL A 76 9.79 8.91 -23.86
C VAL A 76 10.33 9.83 -22.77
N GLU A 77 10.95 10.94 -23.12
CA GLU A 77 11.51 11.92 -22.16
C GLU A 77 10.40 12.54 -21.29
N ALA A 78 9.24 12.85 -21.89
CA ALA A 78 8.10 13.38 -21.15
C ALA A 78 7.51 12.33 -20.21
N ILE A 79 7.45 11.05 -20.62
CA ILE A 79 7.03 9.93 -19.81
C ILE A 79 7.97 9.74 -18.60
N GLN A 80 9.28 9.70 -18.85
CA GLN A 80 10.29 9.57 -17.78
C GLN A 80 10.19 10.71 -16.77
N LYS A 81 10.09 11.95 -17.25
CA LYS A 81 9.93 13.13 -16.38
C LYS A 81 8.64 13.08 -15.57
N GLY A 82 7.54 12.67 -16.20
CA GLY A 82 6.23 12.55 -15.54
C GLY A 82 6.24 11.51 -14.44
N LEU A 83 6.83 10.34 -14.66
CA LEU A 83 6.90 9.26 -13.68
C LEU A 83 7.86 9.56 -12.52
N LEU A 84 8.99 10.22 -12.80
CA LEU A 84 9.93 10.68 -11.77
C LEU A 84 9.31 11.76 -10.88
N GLY A 85 8.56 12.69 -11.48
CA GLY A 85 7.86 13.78 -10.76
C GLY A 85 6.51 13.39 -10.18
N PHE A 86 6.08 12.14 -10.32
CA PHE A 86 4.77 11.72 -9.85
C PHE A 86 4.73 11.60 -8.33
N GLU A 87 3.91 12.43 -7.70
CA GLU A 87 3.79 12.47 -6.23
C GLU A 87 2.80 11.44 -5.66
N GLY A 88 2.25 10.58 -6.53
CA GLY A 88 1.27 9.58 -6.15
C GLY A 88 -0.17 10.06 -6.25
N VAL A 89 -1.08 9.18 -5.87
CA VAL A 89 -2.51 9.45 -5.71
C VAL A 89 -2.82 9.39 -4.22
N GLY A 90 -3.73 10.23 -3.75
CA GLY A 90 -4.14 10.24 -2.35
C GLY A 90 -4.52 8.83 -1.87
N ARG A 91 -4.01 8.47 -0.71
CA ARG A 91 -4.20 7.15 -0.11
C ARG A 91 -3.68 5.96 -0.96
N ARG A 92 -2.60 6.17 -1.72
CA ARG A 92 -1.85 5.11 -2.41
C ARG A 92 -0.37 5.26 -2.04
N PHE A 93 0.03 4.58 -0.96
CA PHE A 93 1.33 4.74 -0.31
C PHE A 93 1.68 6.22 -0.04
N GLN A 94 0.65 6.99 0.35
CA GLN A 94 0.78 8.43 0.58
C GLN A 94 1.60 8.70 1.83
N LYS A 95 2.75 9.36 1.69
CA LYS A 95 3.60 9.75 2.82
C LYS A 95 3.09 11.06 3.43
N TYR A 96 2.87 11.04 4.74
CA TYR A 96 2.58 12.24 5.53
C TYR A 96 3.84 12.84 6.15
N GLY A 97 4.98 12.15 6.04
CA GLY A 97 6.25 12.53 6.65
C GLY A 97 6.44 11.96 8.04
N ASP A 98 7.49 12.43 8.72
CA ASP A 98 7.81 12.01 10.08
C ASP A 98 6.91 12.71 11.09
N ILE A 99 6.31 11.93 11.97
CA ILE A 99 5.55 12.40 13.12
C ILE A 99 6.42 12.31 14.38
N LYS A 100 6.30 13.30 15.28
CA LYS A 100 6.99 13.27 16.57
C LYS A 100 6.27 12.34 17.54
N LEU A 101 7.05 11.64 18.35
CA LEU A 101 6.52 10.74 19.38
C LEU A 101 6.68 11.39 20.77
N PRO A 102 5.80 11.09 21.73
CA PRO A 102 5.90 11.63 23.10
C PRO A 102 7.19 11.26 23.82
N ASN A 103 7.85 10.18 23.42
CA ASN A 103 9.14 9.74 23.95
C ASN A 103 10.38 10.41 23.34
N GLY A 104 10.17 11.40 22.44
CA GLY A 104 11.24 12.17 21.79
C GLY A 104 11.76 11.59 20.48
N GLY A 105 11.23 10.45 20.01
CA GLY A 105 11.56 9.86 18.72
C GLY A 105 10.65 10.34 17.59
N THR A 106 10.82 9.75 16.40
CA THR A 106 9.97 9.98 15.22
C THR A 106 9.55 8.68 14.56
N ALA A 107 8.40 8.70 13.87
CA ALA A 107 7.95 7.60 13.04
C ALA A 107 7.44 8.12 11.70
N LEU A 108 7.74 7.40 10.61
CA LEU A 108 7.23 7.74 9.27
C LEU A 108 5.79 7.28 9.14
N LEU A 109 4.89 8.22 8.84
CA LEU A 109 3.47 7.94 8.61
C LEU A 109 3.17 7.79 7.11
N VAL A 110 2.56 6.67 6.77
CA VAL A 110 2.10 6.34 5.40
C VAL A 110 0.62 5.95 5.44
N ASP A 111 -0.18 6.43 4.50
CA ASP A 111 -1.59 6.07 4.34
C ASP A 111 -1.82 5.33 3.03
N ASP A 112 -2.60 4.25 3.10
CA ASP A 112 -2.97 3.45 1.93
C ASP A 112 -4.45 3.03 1.98
N TYR A 113 -5.09 3.03 0.83
CA TYR A 113 -6.49 2.65 0.70
C TYR A 113 -6.71 1.13 0.77
N GLY A 114 -5.65 0.35 0.66
CA GLY A 114 -5.68 -1.12 0.61
C GLY A 114 -6.57 -1.71 1.70
N HIS A 115 -7.56 -2.49 1.28
CA HIS A 115 -8.57 -3.10 2.14
C HIS A 115 -8.94 -4.53 1.72
N HIS A 116 -8.27 -5.04 0.69
CA HIS A 116 -8.31 -6.43 0.26
C HIS A 116 -6.96 -7.10 0.58
N PRO A 117 -6.91 -8.35 1.05
CA PRO A 117 -5.64 -8.99 1.44
C PRO A 117 -4.54 -8.94 0.38
N VAL A 118 -4.91 -9.07 -0.91
CA VAL A 118 -3.93 -8.98 -2.02
C VAL A 118 -3.35 -7.58 -2.16
N GLU A 119 -4.17 -6.53 -2.06
CA GLU A 119 -3.71 -5.13 -2.07
C GLU A 119 -2.80 -4.85 -0.86
N MET A 120 -3.22 -5.30 0.32
CA MET A 120 -2.45 -5.16 1.56
C MET A 120 -1.09 -5.85 1.46
N ALA A 121 -1.05 -7.09 0.97
CA ALA A 121 0.20 -7.81 0.77
C ALA A 121 1.16 -7.07 -0.16
N ALA A 122 0.65 -6.47 -1.24
CA ALA A 122 1.44 -5.68 -2.18
C ALA A 122 2.00 -4.40 -1.51
N THR A 123 1.18 -3.67 -0.75
CA THR A 123 1.60 -2.45 -0.03
C THR A 123 2.59 -2.77 1.08
N LEU A 124 2.36 -3.83 1.87
CA LEU A 124 3.29 -4.25 2.93
C LEU A 124 4.63 -4.72 2.36
N SER A 125 4.62 -5.46 1.24
CA SER A 125 5.84 -5.84 0.52
C SER A 125 6.59 -4.61 -0.01
N ALA A 126 5.88 -3.61 -0.54
CA ALA A 126 6.47 -2.35 -0.98
C ALA A 126 7.12 -1.58 0.18
N ALA A 127 6.44 -1.52 1.33
CA ALA A 127 6.95 -0.88 2.54
C ALA A 127 8.22 -1.60 3.06
N ARG A 128 8.20 -2.94 3.10
CA ARG A 128 9.37 -3.73 3.50
C ARG A 128 10.54 -3.55 2.55
N GLY A 129 10.29 -3.47 1.23
CA GLY A 129 11.33 -3.19 0.23
C GLY A 129 11.92 -1.78 0.33
N ALA A 130 11.08 -0.78 0.65
CA ALA A 130 11.52 0.61 0.81
C ALA A 130 12.24 0.86 2.15
N TYR A 131 11.89 0.11 3.20
CA TYR A 131 12.37 0.29 4.57
C TYR A 131 12.73 -1.06 5.21
N PRO A 132 13.74 -1.79 4.70
CA PRO A 132 14.00 -3.19 5.07
C PRO A 132 14.35 -3.36 6.56
N GLU A 133 15.05 -2.39 7.14
CA GLU A 133 15.53 -2.46 8.54
C GLU A 133 14.57 -1.81 9.54
N LYS A 134 13.47 -1.26 9.07
CA LYS A 134 12.51 -0.55 9.92
C LYS A 134 11.44 -1.50 10.44
N ARG A 135 10.99 -1.28 11.68
CA ARG A 135 9.80 -1.94 12.23
C ARG A 135 8.55 -1.41 11.53
N LEU A 136 7.74 -2.31 10.98
CA LEU A 136 6.46 -1.98 10.34
C LEU A 136 5.32 -2.12 11.34
N VAL A 137 4.65 -1.02 11.64
CA VAL A 137 3.44 -0.97 12.45
C VAL A 137 2.24 -0.78 11.52
N LEU A 138 1.27 -1.67 11.57
CA LEU A 138 0.06 -1.58 10.78
C LEU A 138 -1.12 -1.16 11.64
N ALA A 139 -1.76 -0.04 11.31
CA ALA A 139 -3.08 0.34 11.77
C ALA A 139 -4.10 -0.03 10.69
N PHE A 140 -5.02 -0.94 10.97
CA PHE A 140 -5.93 -1.47 9.97
C PHE A 140 -7.39 -1.45 10.41
N GLN A 141 -8.26 -1.00 9.50
CA GLN A 141 -9.70 -1.11 9.61
C GLN A 141 -10.24 -2.04 8.53
N PRO A 142 -10.74 -3.23 8.87
CA PRO A 142 -11.45 -4.07 7.93
C PRO A 142 -12.67 -3.34 7.37
N HIS A 143 -12.99 -3.59 6.11
CA HIS A 143 -14.11 -2.93 5.44
C HIS A 143 -15.09 -3.98 4.95
N ARG A 144 -16.33 -3.95 5.50
CA ARG A 144 -17.44 -4.88 5.34
C ARG A 144 -17.26 -6.21 6.09
N TYR A 145 -18.28 -6.60 6.78
CA TYR A 145 -18.33 -7.89 7.48
C TYR A 145 -18.30 -9.09 6.53
N THR A 146 -18.99 -8.97 5.38
CA THR A 146 -18.99 -10.04 4.35
C THR A 146 -17.58 -10.30 3.82
N ARG A 147 -16.82 -9.26 3.48
CA ARG A 147 -15.42 -9.43 3.02
C ARG A 147 -14.54 -10.00 4.13
N THR A 148 -14.70 -9.53 5.35
CA THR A 148 -13.92 -10.02 6.50
C THR A 148 -14.17 -11.51 6.73
N ARG A 149 -15.41 -11.96 6.60
CA ARG A 149 -15.80 -13.39 6.68
C ARG A 149 -15.21 -14.19 5.52
N ASP A 150 -15.42 -13.74 4.29
CA ASP A 150 -15.11 -14.52 3.10
C ASP A 150 -13.58 -14.65 2.86
N LEU A 151 -12.80 -13.69 3.34
CA LEU A 151 -11.35 -13.64 3.21
C LEU A 151 -10.63 -13.74 4.58
N PHE A 152 -11.26 -14.33 5.59
CA PHE A 152 -10.78 -14.34 6.96
C PHE A 152 -9.36 -14.92 7.09
N GLU A 153 -9.13 -16.06 6.45
CA GLU A 153 -7.81 -16.71 6.47
C GLU A 153 -6.74 -15.87 5.75
N ASP A 154 -7.10 -15.23 4.62
CA ASP A 154 -6.18 -14.38 3.88
C ASP A 154 -5.83 -13.11 4.67
N PHE A 155 -6.82 -12.50 5.35
CA PHE A 155 -6.55 -11.43 6.30
C PHE A 155 -5.62 -11.88 7.42
N THR A 156 -5.89 -13.03 8.03
CA THR A 156 -5.06 -13.56 9.10
C THR A 156 -3.61 -13.75 8.65
N LYS A 157 -3.40 -14.28 7.43
CA LYS A 157 -2.06 -14.47 6.85
C LYS A 157 -1.36 -13.14 6.61
N VAL A 158 -2.00 -12.19 5.93
CA VAL A 158 -1.38 -10.92 5.57
C VAL A 158 -1.10 -10.04 6.78
N LEU A 159 -2.04 -9.97 7.72
CA LEU A 159 -1.89 -9.19 8.96
C LEU A 159 -0.77 -9.72 9.86
N ASN A 160 -0.45 -11.01 9.78
CA ASN A 160 0.65 -11.62 10.54
C ASN A 160 2.04 -11.38 9.94
N THR A 161 2.17 -10.60 8.87
CA THR A 161 3.47 -10.30 8.23
C THR A 161 4.16 -9.05 8.77
N VAL A 162 3.47 -8.23 9.56
CA VAL A 162 3.99 -7.01 10.16
C VAL A 162 4.66 -7.26 11.52
N ASP A 163 5.30 -6.24 12.08
CA ASP A 163 6.01 -6.34 13.36
C ASP A 163 5.14 -5.90 14.55
N ALA A 164 4.15 -5.03 14.30
CA ALA A 164 3.10 -4.68 15.24
C ALA A 164 1.78 -4.39 14.52
N LEU A 165 0.67 -4.71 15.15
CA LEU A 165 -0.66 -4.60 14.56
C LEU A 165 -1.64 -3.94 15.52
N VAL A 166 -2.29 -2.88 15.06
CA VAL A 166 -3.44 -2.26 15.73
C VAL A 166 -4.66 -2.42 14.82
N LEU A 167 -5.66 -3.12 15.31
CA LEU A 167 -6.93 -3.35 14.60
C LEU A 167 -8.01 -2.47 15.21
N THR A 168 -8.76 -1.76 14.38
CA THR A 168 -10.01 -1.13 14.82
C THR A 168 -11.22 -1.86 14.29
N GLU A 169 -12.41 -1.58 14.84
CA GLU A 169 -13.64 -2.30 14.47
C GLU A 169 -13.96 -2.18 12.97
N VAL A 170 -14.60 -3.20 12.43
CA VAL A 170 -15.00 -3.28 11.03
C VAL A 170 -15.83 -2.06 10.64
N TYR A 171 -15.47 -1.40 9.55
CA TYR A 171 -16.34 -0.42 8.92
C TYR A 171 -17.43 -1.14 8.15
N ALA A 172 -18.66 -1.09 8.69
CA ALA A 172 -19.78 -1.90 8.21
C ALA A 172 -20.23 -1.58 6.78
N ALA A 173 -20.10 -0.32 6.34
CA ALA A 173 -20.53 0.16 5.01
C ALA A 173 -22.02 -0.21 4.70
N GLY A 174 -22.88 -0.15 5.73
CA GLY A 174 -24.30 -0.47 5.62
C GLY A 174 -24.66 -1.95 5.81
N GLU A 175 -23.68 -2.81 6.09
CA GLU A 175 -23.94 -4.23 6.43
C GLU A 175 -24.27 -4.41 7.90
N GLU A 176 -25.07 -5.41 8.22
CA GLU A 176 -25.29 -5.88 9.59
C GLU A 176 -24.07 -6.66 10.07
N PRO A 177 -23.77 -6.62 11.39
CA PRO A 177 -22.69 -7.39 11.98
C PRO A 177 -22.84 -8.89 11.72
N ILE A 178 -21.75 -9.54 11.34
CA ILE A 178 -21.68 -10.99 11.14
C ILE A 178 -20.86 -11.60 12.27
N ALA A 179 -21.43 -12.55 12.98
CA ALA A 179 -20.76 -13.26 14.08
C ALA A 179 -19.43 -13.87 13.61
N ALA A 180 -18.38 -13.70 14.41
CA ALA A 180 -17.02 -14.16 14.14
C ALA A 180 -16.34 -13.56 12.88
N ALA A 181 -16.92 -12.51 12.28
CA ALA A 181 -16.33 -11.76 11.18
C ALA A 181 -15.93 -10.32 11.58
N ASP A 182 -15.68 -10.11 12.84
CA ASP A 182 -15.26 -8.85 13.44
C ASP A 182 -13.74 -8.79 13.65
N SER A 183 -13.24 -7.60 13.97
CA SER A 183 -11.82 -7.38 14.22
C SER A 183 -11.31 -8.09 15.48
N ARG A 184 -12.17 -8.37 16.45
CA ARG A 184 -11.80 -9.14 17.65
C ARG A 184 -11.57 -10.61 17.29
N ALA A 185 -12.36 -11.16 16.35
CA ALA A 185 -12.14 -12.51 15.83
C ALA A 185 -10.81 -12.61 15.06
N LEU A 186 -10.49 -11.63 14.20
CA LEU A 186 -9.20 -11.55 13.51
C LEU A 186 -8.05 -11.47 14.52
N ALA A 187 -8.15 -10.60 15.54
CA ALA A 187 -7.12 -10.48 16.59
C ALA A 187 -6.89 -11.80 17.31
N ARG A 188 -7.96 -12.54 17.66
CA ARG A 188 -7.85 -13.86 18.31
C ARG A 188 -7.16 -14.87 17.40
N ALA A 189 -7.54 -14.92 16.10
CA ALA A 189 -6.93 -15.84 15.14
C ALA A 189 -5.44 -15.57 14.94
N ILE A 190 -5.05 -14.29 14.82
CA ILE A 190 -3.65 -13.88 14.67
C ILE A 190 -2.85 -14.24 15.94
N ARG A 191 -3.41 -14.00 17.13
CA ARG A 191 -2.76 -14.36 18.42
C ARG A 191 -2.46 -15.85 18.51
N VAL A 192 -3.36 -16.70 18.02
CA VAL A 192 -3.15 -18.16 18.02
C VAL A 192 -1.95 -18.57 17.18
N LEU A 193 -1.57 -17.79 16.13
CA LEU A 193 -0.36 -18.05 15.36
C LEU A 193 0.94 -17.74 16.12
N GLY A 194 0.85 -17.06 17.27
CA GLY A 194 1.95 -16.87 18.21
C GLY A 194 3.07 -15.91 17.79
N LYS A 195 2.96 -15.24 16.65
CA LYS A 195 3.96 -14.29 16.14
C LYS A 195 3.69 -12.86 16.60
N LEU A 196 2.41 -12.46 16.65
CA LEU A 196 1.97 -11.11 17.00
C LEU A 196 0.99 -11.13 18.16
N GLU A 197 1.04 -10.08 18.97
CA GLU A 197 -0.02 -9.72 19.93
C GLU A 197 -0.78 -8.51 19.40
N PRO A 198 -1.89 -8.71 18.67
CA PRO A 198 -2.65 -7.60 18.09
C PRO A 198 -3.30 -6.74 19.17
N ILE A 199 -3.19 -5.43 19.02
CA ILE A 199 -3.86 -4.45 19.85
C ILE A 199 -5.22 -4.13 19.20
N TYR A 200 -6.30 -4.21 19.98
CA TYR A 200 -7.62 -3.86 19.49
C TYR A 200 -8.04 -2.47 19.99
N CYS A 201 -8.43 -1.61 19.05
CA CYS A 201 -8.98 -0.28 19.28
C CYS A 201 -10.45 -0.27 18.88
N GLU A 202 -11.36 -0.17 19.86
CA GLU A 202 -12.79 -0.25 19.58
C GLU A 202 -13.28 0.89 18.69
N ASN A 203 -12.87 2.13 19.02
CA ASN A 203 -13.30 3.31 18.30
C ASN A 203 -12.14 3.87 17.47
N VAL A 204 -12.34 4.03 16.16
CA VAL A 204 -11.34 4.61 15.26
C VAL A 204 -10.89 6.02 15.66
N VAL A 205 -11.71 6.75 16.43
CA VAL A 205 -11.40 8.09 16.94
C VAL A 205 -10.28 8.06 17.98
N ASP A 206 -10.14 6.96 18.72
CA ASP A 206 -9.11 6.78 19.75
C ASP A 206 -7.80 6.25 19.17
N LEU A 207 -7.83 5.79 17.91
CA LEU A 207 -6.69 5.16 17.25
C LEU A 207 -5.45 6.07 17.16
N PRO A 208 -5.55 7.39 16.87
CA PRO A 208 -4.37 8.25 16.83
C PRO A 208 -3.62 8.29 18.15
N GLN A 209 -4.32 8.46 19.28
CA GLN A 209 -3.71 8.47 20.61
C GLN A 209 -3.12 7.11 20.97
N MET A 210 -3.81 6.02 20.62
CA MET A 210 -3.29 4.67 20.84
C MET A 210 -2.02 4.41 20.05
N LEU A 211 -1.94 4.86 18.78
CA LEU A 211 -0.75 4.73 17.95
C LEU A 211 0.45 5.46 18.57
N LEU A 212 0.29 6.68 19.09
CA LEU A 212 1.38 7.40 19.77
C LEU A 212 1.98 6.62 20.96
N ASN A 213 1.18 5.77 21.61
CA ASN A 213 1.64 4.93 22.72
C ASN A 213 2.31 3.63 22.25
N VAL A 214 2.04 3.18 21.02
CA VAL A 214 2.57 1.92 20.45
C VAL A 214 3.85 2.15 19.64
N LEU A 215 3.94 3.32 18.99
CA LEU A 215 5.04 3.67 18.10
C LEU A 215 6.36 3.87 18.85
N GLN A 216 7.43 3.48 18.20
CA GLN A 216 8.81 3.62 18.66
C GLN A 216 9.62 4.45 17.67
N ASP A 217 10.74 4.98 18.12
CA ASP A 217 11.64 5.73 17.26
C ASP A 217 12.09 4.90 16.05
N GLY A 218 12.00 5.51 14.89
CA GLY A 218 12.38 4.89 13.63
C GLY A 218 11.30 4.00 12.98
N ASP A 219 10.13 3.82 13.57
CA ASP A 219 9.05 3.03 12.99
C ASP A 219 8.56 3.57 11.64
N VAL A 220 8.01 2.67 10.84
CA VAL A 220 7.13 3.02 9.71
C VAL A 220 5.72 2.57 10.06
N VAL A 221 4.81 3.52 10.24
CA VAL A 221 3.40 3.22 10.49
C VAL A 221 2.59 3.33 9.19
N LEU A 222 1.96 2.21 8.82
CA LEU A 222 1.00 2.17 7.71
C LEU A 222 -0.42 2.24 8.27
N ASN A 223 -1.18 3.23 7.82
CA ASN A 223 -2.59 3.37 8.09
C ASN A 223 -3.36 2.81 6.90
N MET A 224 -4.11 1.72 7.05
CA MET A 224 -4.74 1.04 5.91
C MET A 224 -6.23 0.77 6.12
N GLY A 225 -7.01 0.95 5.05
CA GLY A 225 -8.43 0.65 5.01
C GLY A 225 -9.25 1.65 4.21
N ALA A 226 -10.41 1.22 3.70
CA ALA A 226 -11.30 2.05 2.87
C ALA A 226 -12.36 2.84 3.68
N GLY A 227 -12.43 2.61 5.00
CA GLY A 227 -13.45 3.19 5.89
C GLY A 227 -13.04 4.49 6.57
N SER A 228 -13.60 4.72 7.75
CA SER A 228 -13.39 5.95 8.55
C SER A 228 -11.96 6.13 9.07
N ILE A 229 -11.11 5.12 8.96
CA ILE A 229 -9.68 5.17 9.28
C ILE A 229 -8.92 6.22 8.43
N ASN A 230 -9.49 6.68 7.32
CA ASN A 230 -8.94 7.75 6.50
C ASN A 230 -8.71 9.08 7.24
N ARG A 231 -9.34 9.27 8.40
CA ARG A 231 -9.19 10.47 9.24
C ARG A 231 -8.00 10.39 10.18
N VAL A 232 -7.49 9.19 10.42
CA VAL A 232 -6.42 8.92 11.39
C VAL A 232 -5.12 9.62 11.03
N PRO A 233 -4.62 9.61 9.77
CA PRO A 233 -3.36 10.27 9.45
C PRO A 233 -3.33 11.75 9.82
N SER A 234 -4.35 12.51 9.43
CA SER A 234 -4.42 13.94 9.76
C SER A 234 -4.52 14.19 11.27
N ALA A 235 -5.32 13.40 11.98
CA ALA A 235 -5.46 13.50 13.43
C ALA A 235 -4.14 13.15 14.15
N LEU A 236 -3.42 12.14 13.67
CA LEU A 236 -2.13 11.72 14.22
C LEU A 236 -1.06 12.81 14.02
N VAL A 237 -1.02 13.42 12.84
CA VAL A 237 -0.12 14.56 12.56
C VAL A 237 -0.43 15.75 13.50
N GLU A 238 -1.70 16.08 13.71
CA GLU A 238 -2.06 17.19 14.62
C GLU A 238 -1.71 16.88 16.08
N LEU A 239 -1.95 15.68 16.57
CA LEU A 239 -1.55 15.27 17.92
C LEU A 239 -0.04 15.28 18.09
N SER A 240 0.71 14.84 17.09
CA SER A 240 2.18 14.82 17.14
C SER A 240 2.84 16.20 17.20
N LYS A 241 2.14 17.27 16.82
CA LYS A 241 2.62 18.65 16.97
C LYS A 241 2.51 19.17 18.41
N GLN A 242 1.69 18.52 19.23
CA GLN A 242 1.44 18.89 20.62
C GLN A 242 2.32 18.10 21.59
N SER A 243 3.01 17.11 21.09
CA SER A 243 3.99 16.27 21.81
C SER A 243 5.39 16.83 21.64
#